data_7de7af292b70f60b259c17463a4c774b
#
_entry.id   7de7af292b70f60b259c17463a4c774b
#
_cell.length_a   1.000
_cell.length_b   1.000
_cell.length_c   1.000
_cell.angle_alpha   90.00
_cell.angle_beta   90.00
_cell.angle_gamma   90.00
#
_symmetry.space_group_name_H-M   'P 1'
#
loop_
_entity.id
_entity.type
_entity.pdbx_description
1 polymer ?
#
loop_
_entity_poly.entity_id
_entity_poly.type
_entity_poly.pdbx_seq_one_letter_code
_entity_poly.pdbx_strand_id
1 'polypeptide(L)'
;MGYRYIGSKDKLAGILIDKIHQHCPDARSVIDLMAGTGLFSLALRKHGYRVIASDVMTYSYHHLKVNLLLNAAPKFEKLSSVITLKNGYDSVLEYLNSVSPISGFFAKEYSP
;
A
#
# COMPACT_ATOMS: atom_id res chain seq x y z
N MET A 1 3.70 -7.39 -7.70
CA MET A 1 3.38 -6.46 -8.79
C MET A 1 3.26 -5.07 -8.22
N GLY A 2 4.19 -4.18 -8.51
CA GLY A 2 4.13 -2.81 -7.99
C GLY A 2 3.22 -1.95 -8.87
N TYR A 3 2.37 -1.14 -8.26
CA TYR A 3 1.60 -0.15 -8.98
C TYR A 3 2.54 0.84 -9.68
N ARG A 4 2.26 1.14 -10.95
CA ARG A 4 2.93 2.26 -11.64
C ARG A 4 2.36 3.57 -11.07
N TYR A 5 3.05 4.12 -10.10
CA TYR A 5 2.74 5.42 -9.52
C TYR A 5 3.76 6.45 -10.01
N ILE A 6 3.27 7.58 -10.52
CA ILE A 6 4.13 8.68 -10.98
C ILE A 6 4.91 9.21 -9.77
N GLY A 7 6.25 9.24 -9.88
CA GLY A 7 7.11 9.68 -8.77
C GLY A 7 7.42 8.61 -7.72
N SER A 8 7.11 7.33 -7.99
CA SER A 8 7.47 6.25 -7.08
C SER A 8 8.98 6.18 -6.84
N LYS A 9 9.38 6.18 -5.56
CA LYS A 9 10.77 6.02 -5.12
C LYS A 9 11.22 4.55 -5.04
N ASP A 10 10.39 3.61 -5.47
CA ASP A 10 10.62 2.16 -5.30
C ASP A 10 11.98 1.71 -5.89
N LYS A 11 12.26 2.12 -7.13
CA LYS A 11 13.53 1.81 -7.81
C LYS A 11 14.75 2.46 -7.18
N LEU A 12 14.57 3.53 -6.41
CA LEU A 12 15.62 4.29 -5.76
C LEU A 12 15.80 3.92 -4.28
N ALA A 13 14.89 3.09 -3.73
CA ALA A 13 14.83 2.80 -2.30
C ALA A 13 16.17 2.31 -1.75
N GLY A 14 16.82 1.35 -2.42
CA GLY A 14 18.12 0.85 -2.00
C GLY A 14 19.18 1.95 -1.94
N ILE A 15 19.33 2.72 -3.03
CA ILE A 15 20.31 3.81 -3.12
C ILE A 15 20.07 4.86 -2.03
N LEU A 16 18.81 5.22 -1.78
CA LEU A 16 18.45 6.20 -0.75
C LEU A 16 18.77 5.68 0.66
N ILE A 17 18.50 4.41 0.94
CA ILE A 17 18.81 3.78 2.22
C ILE A 17 20.32 3.72 2.44
N ASP A 18 21.09 3.35 1.43
CA ASP A 18 22.57 3.35 1.50
C ASP A 18 23.10 4.76 1.79
N LYS A 19 22.52 5.79 1.17
CA LYS A 19 22.88 7.18 1.46
C LYS A 19 22.55 7.59 2.89
N ILE A 20 21.40 7.17 3.42
CA ILE A 20 21.05 7.41 4.82
C ILE A 20 22.09 6.75 5.74
N HIS A 21 22.45 5.50 5.49
CA HIS A 21 23.48 4.79 6.28
C HIS A 21 24.84 5.50 6.22
N GLN A 22 25.24 5.99 5.05
CA GLN A 22 26.53 6.67 4.86
C GLN A 22 26.59 8.01 5.57
N HIS A 23 25.52 8.82 5.48
CA HIS A 23 25.55 10.20 5.99
C HIS A 23 24.98 10.34 7.40
N CYS A 24 24.17 9.39 7.84
CA CYS A 24 23.52 9.40 9.15
C CYS A 24 23.57 8.00 9.79
N PRO A 25 24.76 7.46 10.11
CA PRO A 25 24.93 6.07 10.58
C PRO A 25 24.20 5.81 11.92
N ASP A 26 24.01 6.84 12.74
CA ASP A 26 23.34 6.74 14.03
C ASP A 26 21.84 6.98 13.96
N ALA A 27 21.29 7.26 12.78
CA ALA A 27 19.85 7.47 12.62
C ALA A 27 19.06 6.21 13.01
N ARG A 28 18.02 6.39 13.82
CA ARG A 28 17.07 5.34 14.21
C ARG A 28 15.67 5.60 13.69
N SER A 29 15.42 6.83 13.23
CA SER A 29 14.13 7.25 12.69
C SER A 29 14.31 8.08 11.43
N VAL A 30 13.35 7.96 10.50
CA VAL A 30 13.31 8.70 9.24
C VAL A 30 11.92 9.28 9.04
N ILE A 31 11.86 10.49 8.53
CA ILE A 31 10.63 11.16 8.14
C ILE A 31 10.55 11.17 6.61
N ASP A 32 9.50 10.58 6.05
CA ASP A 32 9.19 10.62 4.61
C ASP A 32 8.01 11.56 4.38
N LEU A 33 8.30 12.82 4.01
CA LEU A 33 7.29 13.89 3.90
C LEU A 33 6.43 13.82 2.63
N MET A 34 6.89 13.14 1.59
CA MET A 34 6.21 12.98 0.32
C MET A 34 6.12 11.48 -0.02
N ALA A 35 5.46 10.75 0.88
CA ALA A 35 5.55 9.29 0.92
C ALA A 35 4.79 8.58 -0.22
N GLY A 36 3.82 9.26 -0.86
CA GLY A 36 3.03 8.68 -1.94
C GLY A 36 2.34 7.39 -1.53
N THR A 37 2.66 6.30 -2.21
CA THR A 37 2.13 4.97 -1.87
C THR A 37 2.76 4.32 -0.63
N GLY A 38 3.83 4.92 -0.06
CA GLY A 38 4.51 4.42 1.12
C GLY A 38 5.50 3.27 0.87
N LEU A 39 5.81 2.93 -0.37
CA LEU A 39 6.73 1.82 -0.67
C LEU A 39 8.15 2.08 -0.16
N PHE A 40 8.65 3.32 -0.28
CA PHE A 40 9.94 3.71 0.29
C PHE A 40 9.90 3.67 1.83
N SER A 41 8.84 4.20 2.44
CA SER A 41 8.61 4.11 3.89
C SER A 41 8.57 2.67 4.38
N LEU A 42 7.95 1.76 3.61
CA LEU A 42 7.94 0.32 3.91
C LEU A 42 9.34 -0.29 3.82
N ALA A 43 10.13 0.09 2.81
CA ALA A 43 11.51 -0.34 2.68
C ALA A 43 12.36 0.12 3.87
N LEU A 44 12.22 1.36 4.31
CA LEU A 44 12.87 1.88 5.51
C LEU A 44 12.52 1.07 6.77
N ARG A 45 11.24 0.73 6.96
CA ARG A 45 10.81 -0.14 8.08
C ARG A 45 11.48 -1.51 8.03
N LYS A 46 11.56 -2.12 6.85
CA LYS A 46 12.23 -3.43 6.66
C LYS A 46 13.73 -3.36 7.01
N HIS A 47 14.35 -2.20 6.90
CA HIS A 47 15.73 -1.95 7.31
C HIS A 47 15.87 -1.51 8.78
N GLY A 48 14.79 -1.59 9.55
CA GLY A 48 14.82 -1.36 11.00
C GLY A 48 14.63 0.09 11.45
N TYR A 49 14.34 1.02 10.53
CA TYR A 49 14.04 2.40 10.91
C TYR A 49 12.63 2.55 11.48
N ARG A 50 12.49 3.41 12.49
CA ARG A 50 11.21 3.99 12.85
C ARG A 50 10.83 5.02 11.79
N VAL A 51 9.67 4.88 11.16
CA VAL A 51 9.27 5.75 10.04
C VAL A 51 8.04 6.57 10.41
N ILE A 52 8.13 7.87 10.13
CA ILE A 52 7.00 8.80 10.11
C ILE A 52 6.78 9.16 8.65
N ALA A 53 5.65 8.76 8.10
CA ALA A 53 5.30 9.01 6.70
C ALA A 53 4.11 9.96 6.60
N SER A 54 4.21 10.94 5.72
CA SER A 54 3.12 11.87 5.43
C SER A 54 3.03 12.17 3.93
N ASP A 55 1.86 12.62 3.50
CA ASP A 55 1.63 13.09 2.15
C ASP A 55 0.45 14.07 2.15
N VAL A 56 0.43 14.99 1.18
CA VAL A 56 -0.64 15.99 1.06
C VAL A 56 -1.91 15.40 0.43
N MET A 57 -1.80 14.26 -0.24
CA MET A 57 -2.92 13.66 -0.98
C MET A 57 -3.69 12.67 -0.10
N THR A 58 -5.00 12.83 -0.03
CA THR A 58 -5.87 11.95 0.77
C THR A 58 -5.76 10.48 0.37
N TYR A 59 -5.65 10.17 -0.92
CA TYR A 59 -5.48 8.78 -1.35
C TYR A 59 -4.14 8.19 -0.90
N SER A 60 -3.07 8.99 -0.87
CA SER A 60 -1.77 8.57 -0.32
C SER A 60 -1.88 8.20 1.15
N TYR A 61 -2.63 8.96 1.94
CA TYR A 61 -2.90 8.64 3.34
C TYR A 61 -3.52 7.24 3.50
N HIS A 62 -4.47 6.87 2.65
CA HIS A 62 -5.06 5.52 2.68
C HIS A 62 -4.05 4.43 2.28
N HIS A 63 -3.20 4.68 1.27
CA HIS A 63 -2.10 3.78 0.92
C HIS A 63 -1.13 3.59 2.08
N LEU A 64 -0.75 4.68 2.75
CA LEU A 64 0.15 4.63 3.92
C LEU A 64 -0.45 3.79 5.05
N LYS A 65 -1.74 3.94 5.35
CA LYS A 65 -2.42 3.11 6.36
C LYS A 65 -2.35 1.62 6.00
N VAL A 66 -2.63 1.27 4.76
CA VAL A 66 -2.60 -0.13 4.32
C VAL A 66 -1.16 -0.66 4.37
N ASN A 67 -0.19 0.05 3.79
CA ASN A 67 1.17 -0.46 3.63
C ASN A 67 2.00 -0.42 4.92
N LEU A 68 1.70 0.50 5.83
CA LEU A 68 2.52 0.70 7.03
C LEU A 68 1.86 0.22 8.32
N LEU A 69 0.53 0.17 8.41
CA LEU A 69 -0.16 -0.16 9.65
C LEU A 69 -0.82 -1.54 9.65
N LEU A 70 -1.21 -2.08 8.49
CA LEU A 70 -1.77 -3.41 8.42
C LEU A 70 -0.66 -4.47 8.54
N ASN A 71 -0.76 -5.28 9.59
CA ASN A 71 0.19 -6.37 9.83
C ASN A 71 -0.36 -7.75 9.46
N ALA A 72 -1.64 -7.83 9.09
CA ALA A 72 -2.33 -9.05 8.69
C ALA A 72 -3.39 -8.74 7.65
N ALA A 73 -3.78 -9.75 6.88
CA ALA A 73 -4.89 -9.66 5.95
C ALA A 73 -6.21 -9.33 6.70
N PRO A 74 -7.06 -8.44 6.16
CA PRO A 74 -8.34 -8.13 6.79
C PRO A 74 -9.26 -9.35 6.82
N LYS A 75 -10.01 -9.51 7.91
CA LYS A 75 -10.91 -10.65 8.10
C LYS A 75 -12.25 -10.51 7.38
N PHE A 76 -12.62 -9.29 6.98
CA PHE A 76 -13.88 -8.99 6.29
C PHE A 76 -15.15 -9.48 6.99
N GLU A 77 -15.17 -9.49 8.32
CA GLU A 77 -16.27 -10.06 9.13
C GLU A 77 -17.66 -9.52 8.75
N LYS A 78 -17.72 -8.23 8.33
CA LYS A 78 -18.97 -7.61 7.88
C LYS A 78 -19.52 -8.19 6.57
N LEU A 79 -18.72 -8.88 5.78
CA LEU A 79 -19.15 -9.52 4.53
C LEU A 79 -19.71 -10.93 4.76
N SER A 80 -19.62 -11.48 5.96
CA SER A 80 -20.11 -12.82 6.29
C SER A 80 -21.63 -12.97 6.08
N SER A 81 -22.39 -11.88 6.09
CA SER A 81 -23.81 -11.86 5.75
C SER A 81 -24.11 -11.96 4.25
N VAL A 82 -23.14 -11.70 3.41
CA VAL A 82 -23.28 -11.69 1.94
C VAL A 82 -22.61 -12.90 1.29
N ILE A 83 -21.49 -13.33 1.84
CA ILE A 83 -20.68 -14.45 1.32
C ILE A 83 -20.27 -15.40 2.44
N THR A 84 -20.09 -16.67 2.09
CA THR A 84 -19.54 -17.65 3.03
C THR A 84 -18.02 -17.54 3.07
N LEU A 85 -17.46 -17.08 4.19
CA LEU A 85 -16.03 -16.89 4.39
C LEU A 85 -15.33 -18.19 4.83
N LYS A 86 -15.40 -19.28 4.04
CA LYS A 86 -14.73 -20.56 4.38
C LYS A 86 -13.21 -20.43 4.44
N ASN A 87 -12.63 -19.72 3.47
CA ASN A 87 -11.20 -19.51 3.33
C ASN A 87 -10.79 -18.06 3.66
N GLY A 88 -11.58 -17.35 4.46
CA GLY A 88 -11.27 -15.98 4.87
C GLY A 88 -11.04 -15.03 3.69
N TYR A 89 -9.83 -14.49 3.57
CA TYR A 89 -9.46 -13.53 2.53
C TYR A 89 -9.65 -14.06 1.10
N ASP A 90 -9.31 -15.32 0.85
CA ASP A 90 -9.43 -15.92 -0.49
C ASP A 90 -10.88 -16.03 -0.94
N SER A 91 -11.81 -16.34 -0.03
CA SER A 91 -13.25 -16.34 -0.34
C SER A 91 -13.75 -14.96 -0.80
N VAL A 92 -13.19 -13.88 -0.27
CA VAL A 92 -13.52 -12.51 -0.69
C VAL A 92 -13.01 -12.25 -2.11
N LEU A 93 -11.79 -12.67 -2.42
CA LEU A 93 -11.22 -12.53 -3.76
C LEU A 93 -12.01 -13.34 -4.80
N GLU A 94 -12.37 -14.59 -4.48
CA GLU A 94 -13.20 -15.43 -5.34
C GLU A 94 -14.56 -14.77 -5.61
N TYR A 95 -15.21 -14.26 -4.58
CA TYR A 95 -16.48 -13.54 -4.71
C TYR A 95 -16.31 -12.31 -5.62
N LEU A 96 -15.33 -11.44 -5.37
CA LEU A 96 -15.10 -10.24 -6.17
C LEU A 96 -14.81 -10.57 -7.63
N ASN A 97 -14.08 -11.67 -7.91
CA ASN A 97 -13.82 -12.13 -9.26
C ASN A 97 -15.05 -12.75 -9.96
N SER A 98 -16.03 -13.21 -9.18
CA SER A 98 -17.28 -13.79 -9.71
C SER A 98 -18.38 -12.76 -9.98
N VAL A 99 -18.26 -11.54 -9.45
CA VAL A 99 -19.27 -10.49 -9.62
C VAL A 99 -19.30 -10.03 -11.08
N SER A 100 -20.47 -10.04 -11.68
CA SER A 100 -20.67 -9.54 -13.03
C SER A 100 -20.34 -8.05 -13.13
N PRO A 101 -19.61 -7.62 -14.16
CA PRO A 101 -19.29 -6.21 -14.35
C PRO A 101 -20.55 -5.38 -14.57
N ILE A 102 -20.59 -4.20 -13.99
CA ILE A 102 -21.67 -3.24 -14.17
C ILE A 102 -21.27 -2.25 -15.27
N SER A 103 -22.12 -2.08 -16.28
CA SER A 103 -21.94 -1.05 -17.30
C SER A 103 -22.24 0.34 -16.74
N GLY A 104 -21.25 0.90 -16.02
CA GLY A 104 -21.32 2.25 -15.45
C GLY A 104 -20.42 3.23 -16.18
N PHE A 105 -20.24 4.42 -15.58
CA PHE A 105 -19.41 5.50 -16.11
C PHE A 105 -17.98 5.00 -16.46
N PHE A 106 -17.31 4.32 -15.54
CA PHE A 106 -15.95 3.84 -15.79
C PHE A 106 -15.85 2.82 -16.93
N ALA A 107 -16.83 1.91 -17.04
CA ALA A 107 -16.85 0.94 -18.12
C ALA A 107 -17.04 1.64 -19.48
N LYS A 108 -17.83 2.71 -19.55
CA LYS A 108 -18.12 3.44 -20.80
C LYS A 108 -16.98 4.36 -21.22
N GLU A 109 -16.31 5.01 -20.26
CA GLU A 109 -15.35 6.09 -20.55
C GLU A 109 -13.89 5.62 -20.51
N TYR A 110 -13.58 4.52 -19.81
CA TYR A 110 -12.21 4.10 -19.52
C TYR A 110 -11.90 2.61 -19.82
N SER A 111 -12.90 1.84 -20.23
CA SER A 111 -12.65 0.47 -20.71
C SER A 111 -12.57 0.44 -22.23
N PRO A 112 -11.61 -0.34 -22.80
CA PRO A 112 -11.54 -0.55 -24.25
C PRO A 112 -12.74 -1.32 -24.79
#